data_9d0a3d90a95a402bea55f7b3f492ef78
#
_entry.id   9d0a3d90a95a402bea55f7b3f492ef78
#
_cell.length_a   1.000
_cell.length_b   1.000
_cell.length_c   1.000
_cell.angle_alpha   90.00
_cell.angle_beta   90.00
_cell.angle_gamma   90.00
#
_symmetry.space_group_name_H-M   'P 1'
#
loop_
_entity.id
_entity.type
_entity.pdbx_description
1 polymer ?
#
loop_
_entity_poly.entity_id
_entity_poly.type
_entity_poly.pdbx_seq_one_letter_code
_entity_poly.pdbx_strand_id
1 'polypeptide(L)'
;QKELAAIENPEVTFQPMMCQQCNNAPCETVCPVAATTHSTEGLNQMTYNRCIGTRYCANNCPYKVRRFNWFKYHDNSKFDMNMAMNNDLGKMVLNPDVTVRARGVMEKCTFCVQRIQSGKLEAKKEGRRPQDGEIQVACAKSCPSDALVFGDMKDPESRISKTLKLKYGKKSVEAQEDRAYHVLEELRVMPNVWYLTKIRNKDNNDKIEA
;
A
#
# COMPACT_ATOMS: atom_id res chain seq x y z
N GLN A 1 -12.66 15.06 -31.52
CA GLN A 1 -14.05 14.75 -31.13
C GLN A 1 -14.10 13.74 -29.98
N LYS A 2 -13.24 12.68 -29.97
CA LYS A 2 -13.20 11.69 -28.86
C LYS A 2 -12.75 12.29 -27.51
N GLU A 3 -11.82 13.25 -27.53
CA GLU A 3 -11.36 13.93 -26.31
C GLU A 3 -12.43 14.85 -25.73
N LEU A 4 -13.20 15.54 -26.58
CA LEU A 4 -14.31 16.40 -26.16
C LEU A 4 -15.44 15.60 -25.51
N ALA A 5 -15.81 14.44 -26.08
CA ALA A 5 -16.83 13.56 -25.52
C ALA A 5 -16.43 13.02 -24.11
N ALA A 6 -15.14 12.73 -23.89
CA ALA A 6 -14.65 12.32 -22.58
C ALA A 6 -14.68 13.44 -21.53
N ILE A 7 -14.58 14.71 -21.95
CA ILE A 7 -14.69 15.88 -21.07
C ILE A 7 -16.16 16.15 -20.72
N GLU A 8 -17.05 16.05 -21.70
CA GLU A 8 -18.48 16.30 -21.54
C GLU A 8 -19.19 15.21 -20.72
N ASN A 9 -18.75 13.97 -20.85
CA ASN A 9 -19.32 12.83 -20.12
C ASN A 9 -18.20 11.95 -19.53
N PRO A 10 -17.51 12.41 -18.47
CA PRO A 10 -16.38 11.71 -17.91
C PRO A 10 -16.79 10.39 -17.28
N GLU A 11 -16.12 9.33 -17.67
CA GLU A 11 -16.25 8.03 -17.03
C GLU A 11 -15.33 7.94 -15.82
N VAL A 12 -15.91 7.96 -14.62
CA VAL A 12 -15.16 7.92 -13.37
C VAL A 12 -15.02 6.49 -12.86
N THR A 13 -13.79 6.08 -12.59
CA THR A 13 -13.48 4.79 -11.97
C THR A 13 -12.80 5.01 -10.63
N PHE A 14 -13.35 4.42 -9.57
CA PHE A 14 -12.69 4.43 -8.27
C PHE A 14 -11.51 3.45 -8.28
N GLN A 15 -10.33 3.95 -7.92
CA GLN A 15 -9.11 3.16 -7.79
C GLN A 15 -8.35 3.58 -6.54
N PRO A 16 -8.29 2.75 -5.50
CA PRO A 16 -7.52 3.07 -4.30
C PRO A 16 -6.03 3.11 -4.63
N MET A 17 -5.37 4.21 -4.26
CA MET A 17 -3.93 4.38 -4.46
C MET A 17 -3.21 4.33 -3.11
N MET A 18 -2.48 3.27 -2.89
CA MET A 18 -1.63 3.05 -1.71
C MET A 18 -0.15 3.13 -2.09
N CYS A 19 0.74 3.04 -1.11
CA CYS A 19 2.16 2.84 -1.39
C CYS A 19 2.34 1.54 -2.19
N GLN A 20 2.99 1.65 -3.34
CA GLN A 20 3.18 0.54 -4.27
C GLN A 20 4.33 -0.39 -3.86
N GLN A 21 5.02 -0.11 -2.77
CA GLN A 21 6.16 -0.91 -2.27
C GLN A 21 7.19 -1.20 -3.37
N CYS A 22 7.54 -0.17 -4.13
CA CYS A 22 8.38 -0.29 -5.32
C CYS A 22 9.75 -0.89 -5.00
N ASN A 23 10.23 -1.80 -5.85
CA ASN A 23 11.56 -2.39 -5.71
C ASN A 23 12.67 -1.41 -6.15
N ASN A 24 12.38 -0.54 -7.13
CA ASN A 24 13.22 0.58 -7.52
C ASN A 24 12.62 1.89 -6.99
N ALA A 25 12.54 2.03 -5.68
CA ALA A 25 11.80 3.11 -5.04
C ALA A 25 12.53 4.47 -5.12
N PRO A 26 12.04 5.45 -5.90
CA PRO A 26 12.68 6.76 -5.99
C PRO A 26 12.59 7.57 -4.70
N CYS A 27 11.73 7.18 -3.77
CA CYS A 27 11.65 7.79 -2.45
C CYS A 27 12.77 7.36 -1.50
N GLU A 28 13.45 6.24 -1.76
CA GLU A 28 14.57 5.75 -0.96
C GLU A 28 15.84 6.52 -1.27
N THR A 29 16.11 6.73 -2.56
CA THR A 29 17.34 7.37 -3.04
C THR A 29 17.48 8.83 -2.64
N VAL A 30 16.37 9.53 -2.38
CA VAL A 30 16.36 10.95 -2.04
C VAL A 30 16.31 11.24 -0.55
N CYS A 31 16.25 10.22 0.30
CA CYS A 31 16.21 10.43 1.74
C CYS A 31 17.61 10.66 2.30
N PRO A 32 17.93 11.87 2.81
CA PRO A 32 19.29 12.20 3.26
C PRO A 32 19.72 11.43 4.52
N VAL A 33 18.77 10.90 5.27
CA VAL A 33 19.00 10.15 6.51
C VAL A 33 18.66 8.67 6.41
N ALA A 34 18.39 8.19 5.21
CA ALA A 34 17.96 6.81 4.97
C ALA A 34 16.81 6.35 5.89
N ALA A 35 15.84 7.24 6.14
CA ALA A 35 14.63 6.90 6.89
C ALA A 35 13.66 6.04 6.07
N THR A 36 13.81 6.03 4.75
CA THR A 36 13.09 5.14 3.84
C THR A 36 14.07 4.10 3.31
N THR A 37 13.83 2.85 3.61
CA THR A 37 14.72 1.73 3.29
C THR A 37 13.93 0.55 2.74
N HIS A 38 14.59 -0.33 2.02
CA HIS A 38 14.01 -1.54 1.48
C HIS A 38 14.34 -2.74 2.36
N SER A 39 13.33 -3.56 2.69
CA SER A 39 13.55 -4.80 3.40
C SER A 39 13.88 -5.94 2.43
N THR A 40 14.50 -6.98 2.94
CA THR A 40 14.77 -8.22 2.18
C THR A 40 13.49 -8.95 1.74
N GLU A 41 12.35 -8.59 2.31
CA GLU A 41 11.03 -9.14 2.02
C GLU A 41 10.27 -8.37 0.92
N GLY A 42 10.87 -7.30 0.38
CA GLY A 42 10.25 -6.48 -0.65
C GLY A 42 9.40 -5.32 -0.11
N LEU A 43 9.47 -5.01 1.19
CA LEU A 43 8.75 -3.89 1.77
C LEU A 43 9.59 -2.61 1.70
N ASN A 44 9.00 -1.54 1.19
CA ASN A 44 9.54 -0.20 1.37
C ASN A 44 9.18 0.27 2.78
N GLN A 45 10.14 0.23 3.69
CA GLN A 45 9.96 0.56 5.09
C GLN A 45 10.15 2.05 5.36
N MET A 46 9.52 2.53 6.42
CA MET A 46 9.70 3.90 6.91
C MET A 46 10.12 3.85 8.37
N THR A 47 11.36 4.28 8.62
CA THR A 47 11.90 4.46 9.97
C THR A 47 11.61 5.88 10.43
N TYR A 48 10.42 6.09 10.98
CA TYR A 48 9.89 7.43 11.27
C TYR A 48 10.65 8.18 12.38
N ASN A 49 11.31 7.50 13.32
CA ASN A 49 12.17 8.14 14.32
C ASN A 49 13.51 8.66 13.73
N ARG A 50 13.86 8.23 12.53
CA ARG A 50 15.02 8.76 11.77
C ARG A 50 14.63 9.88 10.83
N CYS A 51 13.34 10.05 10.55
CA CYS A 51 12.84 11.04 9.61
C CYS A 51 12.99 12.46 10.15
N ILE A 52 13.66 13.32 9.40
CA ILE A 52 13.85 14.75 9.72
C ILE A 52 12.88 15.67 8.95
N GLY A 53 11.96 15.11 8.18
CA GLY A 53 10.87 15.85 7.56
C GLY A 53 11.23 16.68 6.33
N THR A 54 12.27 16.32 5.57
CA THR A 54 12.63 17.02 4.32
C THR A 54 11.54 16.96 3.23
N ARG A 55 10.65 15.99 3.29
CA ARG A 55 9.53 15.76 2.35
C ARG A 55 9.94 15.47 0.90
N TYR A 56 11.23 15.39 0.60
CA TYR A 56 11.71 15.09 -0.74
C TYR A 56 11.18 13.72 -1.24
N CYS A 57 11.05 12.75 -0.35
CA CYS A 57 10.45 11.44 -0.68
C CYS A 57 8.97 11.54 -1.14
N ALA A 58 8.21 12.54 -0.66
CA ALA A 58 6.85 12.80 -1.14
C ALA A 58 6.87 13.41 -2.55
N ASN A 59 7.78 14.35 -2.79
CA ASN A 59 7.93 14.97 -4.11
C ASN A 59 8.36 13.95 -5.16
N ASN A 60 9.25 13.02 -4.80
CA ASN A 60 9.77 11.99 -5.70
C ASN A 60 8.86 10.78 -5.87
N CYS A 61 7.82 10.63 -5.03
CA CYS A 61 6.88 9.54 -5.18
C CYS A 61 5.97 9.80 -6.40
N PRO A 62 6.01 8.96 -7.46
CA PRO A 62 5.17 9.15 -8.63
C PRO A 62 3.68 8.99 -8.31
N TYR A 63 3.36 8.15 -7.33
CA TYR A 63 1.99 7.87 -6.88
C TYR A 63 1.44 8.90 -5.89
N LYS A 64 2.29 9.80 -5.36
CA LYS A 64 1.93 10.84 -4.40
C LYS A 64 1.23 10.32 -3.12
N VAL A 65 1.63 9.16 -2.65
CA VAL A 65 1.00 8.45 -1.52
C VAL A 65 1.69 8.67 -0.17
N ARG A 66 2.70 9.48 -0.13
CA ARG A 66 3.41 9.84 1.11
C ARG A 66 2.83 11.11 1.69
N ARG A 67 2.53 11.08 3.01
CA ARG A 67 1.90 12.17 3.74
C ARG A 67 2.83 12.68 4.84
N PHE A 68 2.80 13.99 5.03
CA PHE A 68 3.59 14.64 6.08
C PHE A 68 2.72 14.99 7.27
N ASN A 69 3.19 14.70 8.49
CA ASN A 69 2.49 15.04 9.71
C ASN A 69 2.76 16.49 10.11
N TRP A 70 1.91 17.38 9.70
CA TRP A 70 1.99 18.80 10.02
C TRP A 70 1.67 19.09 11.49
N PHE A 71 0.81 18.27 12.09
CA PHE A 71 0.32 18.44 13.46
C PHE A 71 0.43 17.13 14.23
N LYS A 72 0.40 17.26 15.55
CA LYS A 72 0.19 16.14 16.45
C LYS A 72 -1.32 15.86 16.52
N TYR A 73 -1.84 15.14 15.53
CA TYR A 73 -3.28 14.98 15.32
C TYR A 73 -4.03 14.32 16.47
N HIS A 74 -3.37 13.45 17.22
CA HIS A 74 -3.94 12.72 18.33
C HIS A 74 -3.94 13.50 19.66
N ASP A 75 -3.23 14.61 19.74
CA ASP A 75 -3.06 15.41 20.96
C ASP A 75 -2.89 16.89 20.56
N ASN A 76 -3.97 17.49 20.08
CA ASN A 76 -3.97 18.87 19.66
C ASN A 76 -5.32 19.51 20.01
N SER A 77 -5.29 20.63 20.74
CA SER A 77 -6.48 21.36 21.17
C SER A 77 -7.38 21.85 20.04
N LYS A 78 -6.87 21.92 18.81
CA LYS A 78 -7.68 22.25 17.63
C LYS A 78 -8.55 21.08 17.13
N PHE A 79 -8.33 19.88 17.66
CA PHE A 79 -9.09 18.70 17.32
C PHE A 79 -9.82 18.17 18.55
N ASP A 80 -10.85 18.90 19.00
CA ASP A 80 -11.59 18.63 20.22
C ASP A 80 -12.11 17.20 20.32
N MET A 81 -12.49 16.62 19.19
CA MET A 81 -12.95 15.22 19.11
C MET A 81 -11.90 14.21 19.59
N ASN A 82 -10.62 14.55 19.51
CA ASN A 82 -9.53 13.66 19.93
C ASN A 82 -9.15 13.85 21.40
N MET A 83 -9.59 14.92 22.05
CA MET A 83 -9.23 15.24 23.43
C MET A 83 -9.70 14.19 24.43
N ALA A 84 -10.91 13.64 24.23
CA ALA A 84 -11.46 12.61 25.11
C ALA A 84 -10.63 11.32 25.16
N MET A 85 -9.87 11.01 24.08
CA MET A 85 -9.00 9.83 23.98
C MET A 85 -7.56 10.10 24.44
N ASN A 86 -7.23 11.33 24.80
CA ASN A 86 -5.85 11.74 25.14
C ASN A 86 -5.55 11.72 26.64
N ASN A 87 -6.52 11.48 27.48
CA ASN A 87 -6.28 11.21 28.90
C ASN A 87 -5.70 9.79 29.11
N ASP A 88 -5.16 9.51 30.26
CA ASP A 88 -4.51 8.23 30.54
C ASP A 88 -5.46 7.03 30.41
N LEU A 89 -6.72 7.20 30.83
CA LEU A 89 -7.75 6.16 30.69
C LEU A 89 -8.10 5.89 29.22
N GLY A 90 -8.26 6.93 28.41
CA GLY A 90 -8.50 6.81 26.98
C GLY A 90 -7.36 6.13 26.22
N LYS A 91 -6.11 6.39 26.64
CA LYS A 91 -4.93 5.73 26.05
C LYS A 91 -4.85 4.23 26.37
N MET A 92 -5.42 3.79 27.48
CA MET A 92 -5.38 2.38 27.87
C MET A 92 -6.17 1.45 26.94
N VAL A 93 -7.12 1.95 26.16
CA VAL A 93 -7.86 1.16 25.16
C VAL A 93 -7.14 1.05 23.81
N LEU A 94 -6.06 1.81 23.63
CA LEU A 94 -5.29 1.80 22.40
C LEU A 94 -4.33 0.61 22.38
N ASN A 95 -4.09 0.06 21.19
CA ASN A 95 -3.11 -1.00 21.03
C ASN A 95 -1.69 -0.46 21.30
N PRO A 96 -0.98 -0.94 22.33
CA PRO A 96 0.35 -0.45 22.71
C PRO A 96 1.42 -0.76 21.64
N ASP A 97 1.19 -1.75 20.78
CA ASP A 97 2.11 -2.11 19.69
C ASP A 97 2.05 -1.14 18.51
N VAL A 98 1.07 -0.23 18.49
CA VAL A 98 0.92 0.78 17.44
C VAL A 98 1.44 2.12 17.94
N THR A 99 2.59 2.53 17.42
CA THR A 99 3.15 3.84 17.72
C THR A 99 2.48 4.91 16.87
N VAL A 100 1.90 5.92 17.50
CA VAL A 100 1.40 7.12 16.82
C VAL A 100 2.60 8.03 16.51
N ARG A 101 2.75 8.37 15.23
CA ARG A 101 3.90 9.16 14.77
C ARG A 101 3.75 10.61 15.18
N ALA A 102 4.89 11.21 15.53
CA ALA A 102 4.95 12.61 15.92
C ALA A 102 4.77 13.56 14.72
N ARG A 103 4.57 14.84 15.04
CA ARG A 103 4.66 15.93 14.06
C ARG A 103 6.04 15.96 13.41
N GLY A 104 6.09 16.27 12.11
CA GLY A 104 7.35 16.49 11.39
C GLY A 104 7.91 15.23 10.71
N VAL A 105 7.19 14.14 10.69
CA VAL A 105 7.60 12.91 10.00
C VAL A 105 6.71 12.59 8.80
N MET A 106 7.24 11.79 7.89
CA MET A 106 6.50 11.27 6.75
C MET A 106 5.84 9.94 7.09
N GLU A 107 4.62 9.75 6.63
CA GLU A 107 3.88 8.50 6.76
C GLU A 107 3.40 7.98 5.41
N LYS A 108 3.24 6.69 5.32
CA LYS A 108 2.72 5.98 4.15
C LYS A 108 2.14 4.62 4.55
N CYS A 109 1.49 3.94 3.63
CA CYS A 109 1.08 2.55 3.81
C CYS A 109 2.32 1.65 4.02
N THR A 110 2.32 0.84 5.06
CA THR A 110 3.41 -0.09 5.43
C THR A 110 3.08 -1.55 5.14
N PHE A 111 1.97 -1.84 4.46
CA PHE A 111 1.35 -3.17 4.38
C PHE A 111 1.09 -3.78 5.77
N CYS A 112 0.71 -2.93 6.74
CA CYS A 112 0.48 -3.36 8.13
C CYS A 112 1.67 -4.17 8.69
N VAL A 113 2.87 -3.59 8.66
CA VAL A 113 4.12 -4.23 9.07
C VAL A 113 4.01 -4.91 10.45
N GLN A 114 3.25 -4.33 11.38
CA GLN A 114 3.00 -4.92 12.70
C GLN A 114 2.30 -6.28 12.60
N ARG A 115 1.29 -6.39 11.72
CA ARG A 115 0.58 -7.66 11.48
C ARG A 115 1.47 -8.69 10.81
N ILE A 116 2.31 -8.26 9.86
CA ILE A 116 3.29 -9.13 9.21
C ILE A 116 4.27 -9.68 10.24
N GLN A 117 4.82 -8.82 11.11
CA GLN A 117 5.76 -9.24 12.13
C GLN A 117 5.11 -10.16 13.19
N SER A 118 3.86 -9.88 13.59
CA SER A 118 3.11 -10.73 14.52
C SER A 118 2.91 -12.13 13.94
N GLY A 119 2.38 -12.25 12.72
CA GLY A 119 2.16 -13.55 12.11
C GLY A 119 3.46 -14.33 11.86
N LYS A 120 4.54 -13.64 11.49
CA LYS A 120 5.87 -14.27 11.37
C LYS A 120 6.40 -14.77 12.72
N LEU A 121 6.16 -14.02 13.80
CA LEU A 121 6.58 -14.42 15.14
C LEU A 121 5.81 -15.67 15.61
N GLU A 122 4.51 -15.72 15.37
CA GLU A 122 3.67 -16.87 15.70
C GLU A 122 4.11 -18.11 14.95
N ALA A 123 4.26 -18.01 13.63
CA ALA A 123 4.76 -19.11 12.82
C ALA A 123 6.17 -19.59 13.25
N LYS A 124 7.04 -18.64 13.62
CA LYS A 124 8.38 -18.97 14.15
C LYS A 124 8.33 -19.73 15.48
N LYS A 125 7.40 -19.39 16.38
CA LYS A 125 7.20 -20.14 17.64
C LYS A 125 6.82 -21.59 17.38
N GLU A 126 6.10 -21.84 16.29
CA GLU A 126 5.71 -23.19 15.87
C GLU A 126 6.76 -23.89 14.99
N GLY A 127 7.90 -23.24 14.73
CA GLY A 127 8.99 -23.81 13.93
C GLY A 127 8.69 -23.91 12.43
N ARG A 128 7.70 -23.18 11.91
CA ARG A 128 7.27 -23.21 10.52
C ARG A 128 7.36 -21.84 9.84
N ARG A 129 7.09 -21.78 8.54
CA ARG A 129 6.85 -20.55 7.81
C ARG A 129 5.38 -20.14 7.93
N PRO A 130 5.05 -18.82 7.85
CA PRO A 130 3.67 -18.38 7.74
C PRO A 130 2.96 -19.04 6.54
N GLN A 131 1.73 -19.45 6.74
CA GLN A 131 0.90 -20.01 5.66
C GLN A 131 0.17 -18.89 4.93
N ASP A 132 -0.22 -19.17 3.68
CA ASP A 132 -1.02 -18.22 2.89
C ASP A 132 -2.36 -17.92 3.59
N GLY A 133 -2.74 -16.64 3.63
CA GLY A 133 -3.95 -16.19 4.31
C GLY A 133 -3.84 -15.99 5.82
N GLU A 134 -2.78 -16.48 6.48
CA GLU A 134 -2.56 -16.31 7.92
C GLU A 134 -2.24 -14.86 8.27
N ILE A 135 -1.45 -14.19 7.45
CA ILE A 135 -1.14 -12.78 7.57
C ILE A 135 -2.05 -11.98 6.65
N GLN A 136 -2.91 -11.13 7.24
CA GLN A 136 -3.79 -10.27 6.49
C GLN A 136 -3.62 -8.80 6.87
N VAL A 137 -3.46 -7.95 5.87
CA VAL A 137 -3.45 -6.49 6.04
C VAL A 137 -4.84 -5.99 6.40
N ALA A 138 -4.93 -4.88 7.12
CA ALA A 138 -6.20 -4.38 7.64
C ALA A 138 -7.24 -4.11 6.56
N CYS A 139 -6.83 -3.53 5.42
CA CYS A 139 -7.71 -3.23 4.31
C CYS A 139 -8.27 -4.50 3.64
N ALA A 140 -7.46 -5.56 3.49
CA ALA A 140 -7.93 -6.83 2.96
C ALA A 140 -8.91 -7.50 3.94
N LYS A 141 -8.58 -7.53 5.23
CA LYS A 141 -9.48 -8.10 6.26
C LYS A 141 -10.82 -7.38 6.36
N SER A 142 -10.86 -6.08 6.10
CA SER A 142 -12.07 -5.26 6.17
C SER A 142 -12.86 -5.21 4.86
N CYS A 143 -12.36 -5.82 3.79
CA CYS A 143 -13.01 -5.80 2.48
C CYS A 143 -14.10 -6.88 2.41
N PRO A 144 -15.41 -6.52 2.39
CA PRO A 144 -16.48 -7.51 2.39
C PRO A 144 -16.61 -8.28 1.07
N SER A 145 -16.11 -7.69 -0.02
CA SER A 145 -16.12 -8.30 -1.36
C SER A 145 -14.86 -9.11 -1.66
N ASP A 146 -13.91 -9.20 -0.71
CA ASP A 146 -12.63 -9.89 -0.87
C ASP A 146 -11.83 -9.42 -2.12
N ALA A 147 -12.02 -8.14 -2.47
CA ALA A 147 -11.39 -7.52 -3.65
C ALA A 147 -9.90 -7.20 -3.43
N LEU A 148 -9.43 -7.23 -2.17
CA LEU A 148 -8.04 -6.96 -1.80
C LEU A 148 -7.38 -8.25 -1.35
N VAL A 149 -6.44 -8.73 -2.14
CA VAL A 149 -5.67 -9.94 -1.85
C VAL A 149 -4.27 -9.57 -1.41
N PHE A 150 -3.82 -10.12 -0.30
CA PHE A 150 -2.46 -9.96 0.22
C PHE A 150 -1.82 -11.33 0.41
N GLY A 151 -0.56 -11.48 0.00
CA GLY A 151 0.16 -12.74 0.13
C GLY A 151 1.59 -12.64 -0.33
N ASP A 152 2.32 -13.75 -0.26
CA ASP A 152 3.69 -13.87 -0.74
C ASP A 152 3.69 -14.22 -2.24
N MET A 153 4.17 -13.28 -3.07
CA MET A 153 4.31 -13.49 -4.51
C MET A 153 5.44 -14.46 -4.89
N LYS A 154 6.27 -14.88 -3.94
CA LYS A 154 7.32 -15.90 -4.18
C LYS A 154 6.81 -17.31 -3.90
N ASP A 155 5.67 -17.45 -3.28
CA ASP A 155 5.02 -18.73 -3.07
C ASP A 155 4.06 -19.02 -4.24
N PRO A 156 4.36 -20.00 -5.10
CA PRO A 156 3.49 -20.37 -6.23
C PRO A 156 2.10 -20.83 -5.82
N GLU A 157 1.97 -21.39 -4.62
CA GLU A 157 0.72 -21.91 -4.10
C GLU A 157 -0.14 -20.84 -3.43
N SER A 158 0.40 -19.65 -3.19
CA SER A 158 -0.33 -18.56 -2.57
C SER A 158 -1.52 -18.09 -3.43
N ARG A 159 -2.54 -17.57 -2.76
CA ARG A 159 -3.74 -17.04 -3.42
C ARG A 159 -3.40 -15.92 -4.41
N ILE A 160 -2.48 -15.02 -4.05
CA ILE A 160 -2.07 -13.92 -4.92
C ILE A 160 -1.41 -14.45 -6.20
N SER A 161 -0.52 -15.46 -6.07
CA SER A 161 0.15 -16.06 -7.22
C SER A 161 -0.81 -16.76 -8.17
N LYS A 162 -1.79 -17.45 -7.64
CA LYS A 162 -2.87 -18.08 -8.41
C LYS A 162 -3.78 -17.07 -9.08
N THR A 163 -4.16 -15.99 -8.37
CA THR A 163 -5.01 -14.92 -8.91
C THR A 163 -4.35 -14.20 -10.08
N LEU A 164 -3.07 -13.92 -9.98
CA LEU A 164 -2.30 -13.23 -11.02
C LEU A 164 -1.72 -14.20 -12.06
N LYS A 165 -1.82 -15.51 -11.85
CA LYS A 165 -1.18 -16.55 -12.67
C LYS A 165 0.31 -16.26 -12.87
N LEU A 166 1.02 -16.05 -11.75
CA LEU A 166 2.40 -15.58 -11.78
C LEU A 166 3.34 -16.56 -12.46
N LYS A 167 4.13 -16.05 -13.41
CA LYS A 167 5.25 -16.76 -14.04
C LYS A 167 6.56 -16.27 -13.43
N TYR A 168 7.34 -17.21 -12.93
CA TYR A 168 8.59 -16.92 -12.26
C TYR A 168 9.76 -16.97 -13.23
N GLY A 169 10.36 -15.82 -13.52
CA GLY A 169 11.60 -15.71 -14.28
C GLY A 169 12.83 -15.62 -13.36
N LYS A 170 14.03 -15.67 -13.95
CA LYS A 170 15.29 -15.56 -13.18
C LYS A 170 15.46 -14.22 -12.45
N LYS A 171 14.86 -13.13 -12.96
CA LYS A 171 15.02 -11.77 -12.44
C LYS A 171 13.71 -11.04 -12.20
N SER A 172 12.61 -11.55 -12.70
CA SER A 172 11.29 -10.89 -12.61
C SER A 172 10.18 -11.91 -12.39
N VAL A 173 9.10 -11.44 -11.80
CA VAL A 173 7.83 -12.16 -11.70
C VAL A 173 6.83 -11.41 -12.57
N GLU A 174 6.18 -12.10 -13.48
CA GLU A 174 5.25 -11.54 -14.45
C GLU A 174 3.87 -12.13 -14.25
N ALA A 175 2.84 -11.27 -14.29
CA ALA A 175 1.47 -11.73 -14.27
C ALA A 175 1.04 -12.19 -15.67
N GLN A 176 0.39 -13.36 -15.74
CA GLN A 176 -0.21 -13.90 -16.96
C GLN A 176 -1.74 -13.66 -17.00
N GLU A 177 -2.28 -12.98 -16.00
CA GLU A 177 -3.69 -12.59 -15.98
C GLU A 177 -3.87 -11.34 -16.84
N ASP A 178 -4.68 -11.44 -17.91
CA ASP A 178 -4.87 -10.38 -18.92
C ASP A 178 -5.40 -9.05 -18.36
N ARG A 179 -6.08 -9.10 -17.22
CA ARG A 179 -6.61 -7.92 -16.54
C ARG A 179 -5.60 -7.25 -15.61
N ALA A 180 -4.48 -7.91 -15.32
CA ALA A 180 -3.51 -7.42 -14.38
C ALA A 180 -2.66 -6.31 -14.98
N TYR A 181 -2.46 -5.23 -14.23
CA TYR A 181 -1.61 -4.13 -14.63
C TYR A 181 -0.97 -3.43 -13.46
N HIS A 182 0.12 -2.73 -13.72
CA HIS A 182 0.73 -1.79 -12.80
C HIS A 182 0.40 -0.35 -13.19
N VAL A 183 0.20 0.49 -12.19
CA VAL A 183 0.01 1.93 -12.43
C VAL A 183 1.37 2.57 -12.70
N LEU A 184 1.48 3.39 -13.76
CA LEU A 184 2.69 4.07 -14.21
C LEU A 184 3.86 3.08 -14.45
N GLU A 185 3.58 1.98 -15.13
CA GLU A 185 4.55 0.91 -15.40
C GLU A 185 5.76 1.41 -16.22
N GLU A 186 5.54 2.38 -17.10
CA GLU A 186 6.55 3.01 -17.92
C GLU A 186 7.69 3.67 -17.12
N LEU A 187 7.46 4.03 -15.85
CA LEU A 187 8.49 4.60 -14.98
C LEU A 187 9.47 3.56 -14.44
N ARG A 188 9.20 2.27 -14.64
CA ARG A 188 10.05 1.14 -14.24
C ARG A 188 10.47 1.15 -12.77
N VAL A 189 9.59 1.67 -11.89
CA VAL A 189 9.84 1.66 -10.44
C VAL A 189 9.56 0.29 -9.80
N MET A 190 9.11 -0.68 -10.59
CA MET A 190 8.82 -2.07 -10.21
C MET A 190 7.91 -2.16 -8.98
N PRO A 191 6.64 -1.76 -9.09
CA PRO A 191 5.68 -1.83 -7.99
C PRO A 191 5.36 -3.29 -7.63
N ASN A 192 5.06 -3.53 -6.34
CA ASN A 192 4.60 -4.82 -5.81
C ASN A 192 3.08 -4.85 -5.59
N VAL A 193 2.36 -3.84 -6.09
CA VAL A 193 0.90 -3.79 -6.06
C VAL A 193 0.38 -3.94 -7.49
N TRP A 194 -0.48 -4.93 -7.66
CA TRP A 194 -1.17 -5.20 -8.92
C TRP A 194 -2.61 -4.74 -8.84
N TYR A 195 -3.13 -4.27 -9.94
CA TYR A 195 -4.53 -3.94 -10.12
C TYR A 195 -5.13 -4.83 -11.18
N LEU A 196 -6.40 -5.20 -10.99
CA LEU A 196 -7.17 -5.90 -12.01
C LEU A 196 -8.17 -4.94 -12.64
N THR A 197 -8.19 -4.87 -13.95
CA THR A 197 -9.16 -4.07 -14.69
C THR A 197 -10.58 -4.47 -14.33
N LYS A 198 -11.42 -3.48 -14.03
CA LYS A 198 -12.83 -3.71 -13.74
C LYS A 198 -13.56 -4.22 -14.99
N ILE A 199 -14.22 -5.35 -14.87
CA ILE A 199 -15.12 -5.84 -15.92
C ILE A 199 -16.41 -5.02 -15.87
N ARG A 200 -16.80 -4.49 -17.02
CA ARG A 200 -18.04 -3.75 -17.21
C ARG A 200 -18.91 -4.46 -18.23
N ASN A 201 -20.19 -4.59 -17.90
CA ASN A 201 -21.18 -5.15 -18.81
C ASN A 201 -21.72 -4.00 -19.71
N LYS A 202 -20.88 -3.52 -20.63
CA LYS A 202 -21.25 -2.52 -21.64
C LYS A 202 -21.33 -3.19 -22.99
N ASP A 203 -22.34 -2.80 -23.79
CA ASP A 203 -22.43 -3.22 -25.17
C ASP A 203 -21.28 -2.61 -25.98
N ASN A 204 -20.68 -3.39 -26.87
CA ASN A 204 -19.60 -2.91 -27.74
C ASN A 204 -20.09 -1.81 -28.71
N ASN A 205 -21.37 -1.70 -28.94
CA ASN A 205 -21.98 -0.69 -29.79
C ASN A 205 -21.98 0.72 -29.14
N ASP A 206 -21.91 0.82 -27.81
CA ASP A 206 -21.80 2.12 -27.12
C ASP A 206 -20.45 2.83 -27.36
N LYS A 207 -19.50 2.16 -28.03
CA LYS A 207 -18.20 2.75 -28.40
C LYS A 207 -18.22 3.52 -29.72
N ILE A 208 -19.29 3.43 -30.49
CA ILE A 208 -19.36 3.99 -31.85
C ILE A 208 -20.05 5.37 -31.87
N GLU A 209 -20.79 5.72 -30.83
CA GLU A 209 -21.52 6.99 -30.76
C GLU A 209 -20.92 8.02 -29.77
N ALA A 210 -19.69 7.81 -29.29
CA ALA A 210 -19.00 8.74 -28.39
C ALA A 210 -17.79 9.42 -29.06
#